data_9f1ee3aed2e3ad12e12a7ab2d98bc48d
#
_entry.id   9f1ee3aed2e3ad12e12a7ab2d98bc48d
#
_cell.length_a   1.000
_cell.length_b   1.000
_cell.length_c   1.000
_cell.angle_alpha   90.00
_cell.angle_beta   90.00
_cell.angle_gamma   90.00
#
_symmetry.space_group_name_H-M   'P 1'
#
loop_
_entity.id
_entity.type
_entity.pdbx_description
1 polymer ?
#
loop_
_entity_poly.entity_id
_entity_poly.type
_entity_poly.pdbx_seq_one_letter_code
_entity_poly.pdbx_strand_id
1 'polypeptide(L)'
;MSTAEIVAESANLDAELRRLFGQDTRVEPLLGAAQMGRRIHGVDLTQDLSAAQASLLVALLDHYNIISFPAQGGDDFQLRHLERLANHFGAPIPHPKNYANYIDYKKKRVPLALKPVPEQTATRCNDAFPGAITCVDGADSPAVYIVTNLPGSGADLQEQVASGLHWHTDIEFEPVPLSTSMFFVQNVPTTRDALGGTWVPNTLPEAGYYHPYSPAELMQRRLSLPLNGETAYTDTAAAFADLPLERQAELEQVMLRRRLRKGDPGWLIPLVYTNPRTGRKSLHSPVWASRGKNIAPVEVEGMSEQASREFLDQIEAHVLQPKYRYDHVHQPGDITIWSNFSTLHNAPPAKSVINQPEDARLMYRISCKGEPSYSLPRQDSDAWVEANILPPYRSPADWVQS
;
A
#
# COMPACT_ATOMS: atom_id res chain seq x y z
N MET A 1 -22.14 -3.55 -14.33
CA MET A 1 -21.76 -4.39 -15.49
C MET A 1 -22.40 -5.77 -15.33
N SER A 2 -22.94 -6.32 -16.39
CA SER A 2 -23.44 -7.72 -16.41
C SER A 2 -22.24 -8.71 -16.48
N THR A 3 -22.47 -9.96 -16.10
CA THR A 3 -21.44 -11.02 -16.21
C THR A 3 -20.90 -11.13 -17.65
N ALA A 4 -21.77 -10.90 -18.65
CA ALA A 4 -21.38 -10.94 -20.05
C ALA A 4 -20.45 -9.76 -20.45
N GLU A 5 -20.68 -8.57 -19.90
CA GLU A 5 -19.81 -7.41 -20.11
C GLU A 5 -18.44 -7.63 -19.47
N ILE A 6 -18.39 -8.20 -18.26
CA ILE A 6 -17.14 -8.53 -17.56
C ILE A 6 -16.32 -9.57 -18.37
N VAL A 7 -16.96 -10.58 -18.92
CA VAL A 7 -16.29 -11.61 -19.74
C VAL A 7 -15.79 -11.03 -21.05
N ALA A 8 -16.57 -10.19 -21.72
CA ALA A 8 -16.17 -9.52 -22.95
C ALA A 8 -15.00 -8.54 -22.72
N GLU A 9 -15.03 -7.82 -21.63
CA GLU A 9 -13.96 -6.90 -21.22
C GLU A 9 -12.67 -7.65 -20.88
N SER A 10 -12.76 -8.77 -20.14
CA SER A 10 -11.61 -9.63 -19.85
C SER A 10 -10.98 -10.21 -21.10
N ALA A 11 -11.77 -10.65 -22.07
CA ALA A 11 -11.24 -11.19 -23.33
C ALA A 11 -10.54 -10.13 -24.17
N ASN A 12 -11.06 -8.91 -24.21
CA ASN A 12 -10.43 -7.78 -24.88
C ASN A 12 -9.12 -7.39 -24.20
N LEU A 13 -9.10 -7.44 -22.88
CA LEU A 13 -7.93 -7.14 -22.06
C LEU A 13 -6.80 -8.13 -22.29
N ASP A 14 -7.09 -9.44 -22.32
CA ASP A 14 -6.10 -10.47 -22.64
C ASP A 14 -5.51 -10.27 -24.04
N ALA A 15 -6.33 -9.93 -25.00
CA ALA A 15 -5.86 -9.66 -26.37
C ALA A 15 -4.93 -8.43 -26.40
N GLU A 16 -5.26 -7.38 -25.69
CA GLU A 16 -4.47 -6.17 -25.63
C GLU A 16 -3.14 -6.39 -24.88
N LEU A 17 -3.14 -7.16 -23.80
CA LEU A 17 -1.92 -7.54 -23.08
C LEU A 17 -0.99 -8.37 -23.99
N ARG A 18 -1.52 -9.37 -24.71
CA ARG A 18 -0.72 -10.15 -25.66
C ARG A 18 -0.17 -9.30 -26.80
N ARG A 19 -0.94 -8.34 -27.28
CA ARG A 19 -0.50 -7.41 -28.33
C ARG A 19 0.67 -6.54 -27.86
N LEU A 20 0.66 -6.08 -26.61
CA LEU A 20 1.65 -5.15 -26.06
C LEU A 20 2.86 -5.83 -25.42
N PHE A 21 2.67 -6.98 -24.77
CA PHE A 21 3.71 -7.66 -24.00
C PHE A 21 4.15 -9.01 -24.57
N GLY A 22 3.46 -9.52 -25.61
CA GLY A 22 3.79 -10.78 -26.25
C GLY A 22 2.78 -11.89 -25.98
N GLN A 23 2.86 -12.95 -26.79
CA GLN A 23 1.85 -14.02 -26.81
C GLN A 23 1.81 -14.87 -25.54
N ASP A 24 2.90 -14.89 -24.77
CA ASP A 24 2.99 -15.65 -23.51
C ASP A 24 2.31 -14.93 -22.33
N THR A 25 1.85 -13.69 -22.55
CA THR A 25 1.16 -12.91 -21.53
C THR A 25 -0.25 -13.45 -21.31
N ARG A 26 -0.60 -13.68 -20.06
CA ARG A 26 -1.95 -14.07 -19.65
C ARG A 26 -2.35 -13.39 -18.36
N VAL A 27 -3.65 -13.18 -18.21
CA VAL A 27 -4.25 -12.60 -16.99
C VAL A 27 -5.14 -13.64 -16.31
N GLU A 28 -5.04 -13.72 -15.02
CA GLU A 28 -5.93 -14.54 -14.21
C GLU A 28 -6.43 -13.77 -12.99
N PRO A 29 -7.64 -14.07 -12.48
CA PRO A 29 -8.11 -13.53 -11.23
C PRO A 29 -7.20 -13.94 -10.07
N LEU A 30 -7.03 -13.07 -9.07
CA LEU A 30 -6.43 -13.47 -7.81
C LEU A 30 -7.44 -14.35 -7.04
N LEU A 31 -7.02 -15.53 -6.65
CA LEU A 31 -7.89 -16.49 -5.97
C LEU A 31 -8.40 -15.95 -4.64
N GLY A 32 -9.71 -16.02 -4.43
CA GLY A 32 -10.36 -15.53 -3.21
C GLY A 32 -10.66 -14.05 -3.18
N ALA A 33 -10.26 -13.30 -4.22
CA ALA A 33 -10.42 -11.84 -4.26
C ALA A 33 -11.74 -11.38 -4.92
N ALA A 34 -12.67 -12.26 -5.20
CA ALA A 34 -13.89 -11.98 -5.94
C ALA A 34 -13.57 -11.25 -7.28
N GLN A 35 -13.91 -9.98 -7.39
CA GLN A 35 -13.59 -9.17 -8.59
C GLN A 35 -12.33 -8.32 -8.43
N MET A 36 -11.78 -8.21 -7.23
CA MET A 36 -10.58 -7.45 -6.93
C MET A 36 -9.33 -8.25 -7.33
N GLY A 37 -8.43 -7.58 -8.04
CA GLY A 37 -7.11 -8.11 -8.32
C GLY A 37 -6.97 -8.99 -9.56
N ARG A 38 -5.81 -8.84 -10.20
CA ARG A 38 -5.40 -9.65 -11.35
C ARG A 38 -3.93 -10.03 -11.24
N ARG A 39 -3.62 -11.27 -11.63
CA ARG A 39 -2.26 -11.76 -11.77
C ARG A 39 -1.91 -11.77 -13.25
N ILE A 40 -0.80 -11.12 -13.60
CA ILE A 40 -0.36 -10.92 -14.99
C ILE A 40 0.95 -11.68 -15.18
N HIS A 41 0.93 -12.71 -15.98
CA HIS A 41 2.09 -13.53 -16.30
C HIS A 41 2.74 -13.09 -17.61
N GLY A 42 4.02 -13.43 -17.80
CA GLY A 42 4.73 -13.24 -19.07
C GLY A 42 5.19 -11.80 -19.32
N VAL A 43 5.15 -10.93 -18.31
CA VAL A 43 5.70 -9.56 -18.38
C VAL A 43 7.06 -9.54 -17.71
N ASP A 44 8.07 -9.04 -18.42
CA ASP A 44 9.41 -8.81 -17.90
C ASP A 44 9.55 -7.32 -17.49
N LEU A 45 9.56 -7.06 -16.20
CA LEU A 45 9.67 -5.72 -15.63
C LEU A 45 11.11 -5.23 -15.45
N THR A 46 12.10 -6.01 -15.88
CA THR A 46 13.48 -5.52 -16.04
C THR A 46 13.64 -4.63 -17.27
N GLN A 47 12.68 -4.69 -18.20
CA GLN A 47 12.65 -3.90 -19.42
C GLN A 47 11.94 -2.56 -19.21
N ASP A 48 12.25 -1.58 -20.05
CA ASP A 48 11.51 -0.32 -20.10
C ASP A 48 10.13 -0.53 -20.70
N LEU A 49 9.12 0.06 -20.07
CA LEU A 49 7.76 0.04 -20.59
C LEU A 49 7.53 1.20 -21.56
N SER A 50 6.93 0.91 -22.71
CA SER A 50 6.39 1.94 -23.57
C SER A 50 5.22 2.66 -22.89
N ALA A 51 4.87 3.85 -23.35
CA ALA A 51 3.73 4.60 -22.82
C ALA A 51 2.41 3.80 -22.94
N ALA A 52 2.23 3.03 -24.03
CA ALA A 52 1.05 2.18 -24.21
C ALA A 52 0.99 1.03 -23.20
N GLN A 53 2.12 0.39 -22.92
CA GLN A 53 2.21 -0.66 -21.91
C GLN A 53 1.93 -0.10 -20.51
N ALA A 54 2.56 1.01 -20.14
CA ALA A 54 2.33 1.67 -18.86
C ALA A 54 0.87 2.10 -18.69
N SER A 55 0.27 2.71 -19.73
CA SER A 55 -1.14 3.11 -19.72
C SER A 55 -2.08 1.92 -19.49
N LEU A 56 -1.81 0.79 -20.13
CA LEU A 56 -2.61 -0.42 -19.92
C LEU A 56 -2.50 -0.94 -18.48
N LEU A 57 -1.29 -1.00 -17.92
CA LEU A 57 -1.10 -1.46 -16.54
C LEU A 57 -1.78 -0.54 -15.52
N VAL A 58 -1.74 0.77 -15.74
CA VAL A 58 -2.46 1.73 -14.89
C VAL A 58 -3.97 1.56 -15.01
N ALA A 59 -4.50 1.36 -16.23
CA ALA A 59 -5.92 1.11 -16.44
C ALA A 59 -6.37 -0.17 -15.72
N LEU A 60 -5.53 -1.22 -15.73
CA LEU A 60 -5.77 -2.45 -14.98
C LEU A 60 -5.82 -2.21 -13.47
N LEU A 61 -4.88 -1.42 -12.95
CA LEU A 61 -4.89 -1.05 -11.54
C LEU A 61 -6.14 -0.25 -11.16
N ASP A 62 -6.53 0.71 -11.98
CA ASP A 62 -7.74 1.53 -11.78
C ASP A 62 -9.02 0.68 -11.75
N HIS A 63 -9.05 -0.38 -12.55
CA HIS A 63 -10.22 -1.25 -12.63
C HIS A 63 -10.25 -2.33 -11.55
N TYR A 64 -9.11 -2.95 -11.28
CA TYR A 64 -9.03 -4.13 -10.40
C TYR A 64 -8.45 -3.84 -9.02
N ASN A 65 -8.00 -2.62 -8.72
CA ASN A 65 -7.40 -2.16 -7.46
C ASN A 65 -6.06 -2.81 -7.09
N ILE A 66 -5.80 -4.03 -7.53
CA ILE A 66 -4.56 -4.78 -7.29
C ILE A 66 -4.14 -5.46 -8.59
N ILE A 67 -2.86 -5.33 -8.94
CA ILE A 67 -2.23 -6.12 -10.00
C ILE A 67 -0.96 -6.77 -9.46
N SER A 68 -0.71 -8.02 -9.85
CA SER A 68 0.45 -8.78 -9.38
C SER A 68 1.18 -9.39 -10.58
N PHE A 69 2.50 -9.33 -10.55
CA PHE A 69 3.40 -9.87 -11.57
C PHE A 69 4.28 -10.93 -10.92
N PRO A 70 4.09 -12.21 -11.23
CA PRO A 70 4.89 -13.27 -10.64
C PRO A 70 6.28 -13.35 -11.26
N ALA A 71 7.21 -13.96 -10.53
CA ALA A 71 8.53 -14.40 -11.00
C ALA A 71 9.39 -13.29 -11.61
N GLN A 72 9.33 -12.08 -11.04
CA GLN A 72 10.18 -10.96 -11.44
C GLN A 72 11.58 -11.04 -10.81
N GLY A 73 11.81 -11.95 -9.89
CA GLY A 73 13.11 -12.16 -9.26
C GLY A 73 14.10 -12.84 -10.20
N GLY A 74 15.37 -12.64 -9.94
CA GLY A 74 16.48 -13.24 -10.67
C GLY A 74 17.75 -12.39 -10.52
N ASP A 75 18.86 -12.87 -11.03
CA ASP A 75 20.17 -12.19 -10.91
C ASP A 75 20.19 -10.81 -11.59
N ASP A 76 19.35 -10.62 -12.61
CA ASP A 76 19.28 -9.37 -13.37
C ASP A 76 18.30 -8.34 -12.76
N PHE A 77 17.47 -8.72 -11.78
CA PHE A 77 16.53 -7.80 -11.17
C PHE A 77 17.23 -6.92 -10.12
N GLN A 78 17.07 -5.61 -10.28
CA GLN A 78 17.61 -4.60 -9.35
C GLN A 78 16.49 -3.67 -8.89
N LEU A 79 16.64 -3.04 -7.71
CA LEU A 79 15.61 -2.16 -7.16
C LEU A 79 15.35 -0.91 -8.01
N ARG A 80 16.30 -0.49 -8.86
CA ARG A 80 16.07 0.56 -9.87
C ARG A 80 14.97 0.16 -10.88
N HIS A 81 14.79 -1.14 -11.17
CA HIS A 81 13.71 -1.60 -12.05
C HIS A 81 12.35 -1.40 -11.37
N LEU A 82 12.27 -1.66 -10.07
CA LEU A 82 11.06 -1.39 -9.29
C LEU A 82 10.75 0.11 -9.24
N GLU A 83 11.76 0.97 -9.04
CA GLU A 83 11.56 2.42 -9.02
C GLU A 83 11.17 2.96 -10.40
N ARG A 84 11.76 2.45 -11.47
CA ARG A 84 11.37 2.78 -12.85
C ARG A 84 9.92 2.40 -13.13
N LEU A 85 9.50 1.19 -12.73
CA LEU A 85 8.12 0.76 -12.80
C LEU A 85 7.20 1.71 -12.03
N ALA A 86 7.60 2.08 -10.81
CA ALA A 86 6.82 2.96 -9.94
C ALA A 86 6.54 4.34 -10.58
N ASN A 87 7.51 4.90 -11.33
CA ASN A 87 7.34 6.16 -12.04
C ASN A 87 6.18 6.15 -13.06
N HIS A 88 5.77 4.99 -13.54
CA HIS A 88 4.60 4.89 -14.43
C HIS A 88 3.27 5.08 -13.71
N PHE A 89 3.23 4.87 -12.39
CA PHE A 89 2.02 4.96 -11.57
C PHE A 89 1.89 6.27 -10.79
N GLY A 90 2.94 7.06 -10.73
CA GLY A 90 3.01 8.32 -10.02
C GLY A 90 4.47 8.67 -9.70
N ALA A 91 4.70 9.73 -8.94
CA ALA A 91 6.03 10.08 -8.48
C ALA A 91 6.42 9.22 -7.27
N PRO A 92 7.48 8.38 -7.36
CA PRO A 92 7.98 7.64 -6.21
C PRO A 92 8.48 8.59 -5.13
N ILE A 93 8.10 8.32 -3.88
CA ILE A 93 8.51 9.11 -2.74
C ILE A 93 9.30 8.28 -1.74
N PRO A 94 10.29 8.86 -1.09
CA PRO A 94 11.01 8.17 -0.03
C PRO A 94 10.11 7.98 1.19
N HIS A 95 10.29 6.86 1.88
CA HIS A 95 9.69 6.69 3.19
C HIS A 95 10.28 7.71 4.19
N PRO A 96 9.55 8.17 5.22
CA PRO A 96 10.03 9.14 6.20
C PRO A 96 11.41 8.84 6.76
N LYS A 97 11.68 7.59 7.04
CA LYS A 97 12.98 7.15 7.58
C LYS A 97 14.14 7.38 6.59
N ASN A 98 13.84 7.49 5.30
CA ASN A 98 14.83 7.72 4.24
C ASN A 98 14.87 9.18 3.78
N TYR A 99 13.97 10.03 4.33
CA TYR A 99 13.75 11.37 3.80
C TYR A 99 14.97 12.29 3.89
N ALA A 100 15.72 12.25 4.99
CA ALA A 100 16.92 13.06 5.13
C ALA A 100 17.95 12.74 4.04
N ASN A 101 18.14 11.46 3.73
CA ASN A 101 19.04 11.00 2.67
C ASN A 101 18.55 11.46 1.28
N TYR A 102 17.25 11.42 1.06
CA TYR A 102 16.64 11.87 -0.18
C TYR A 102 16.80 13.39 -0.39
N ILE A 103 16.59 14.19 0.64
CA ILE A 103 16.84 15.63 0.57
C ILE A 103 18.30 15.95 0.25
N ASP A 104 19.22 15.26 0.89
CA ASP A 104 20.65 15.44 0.62
C ASP A 104 21.02 15.05 -0.82
N TYR A 105 20.44 13.98 -1.33
CA TYR A 105 20.57 13.59 -2.73
C TYR A 105 20.04 14.66 -3.69
N LYS A 106 18.82 15.10 -3.51
CA LYS A 106 18.23 16.12 -4.40
C LYS A 106 18.96 17.46 -4.33
N LYS A 107 19.36 17.91 -3.14
CA LYS A 107 20.03 19.21 -2.96
C LYS A 107 21.50 19.19 -3.34
N LYS A 108 22.21 18.14 -2.98
CA LYS A 108 23.67 18.08 -3.16
C LYS A 108 24.10 17.39 -4.44
N ARG A 109 23.16 16.77 -5.17
CA ARG A 109 23.42 15.87 -6.30
C ARG A 109 24.53 14.85 -6.02
N VAL A 110 24.70 14.53 -4.77
CA VAL A 110 25.57 13.43 -4.35
C VAL A 110 24.88 12.16 -4.84
N PRO A 111 25.59 11.26 -5.54
CA PRO A 111 25.03 9.95 -5.83
C PRO A 111 24.46 9.41 -4.54
N LEU A 112 23.21 9.03 -4.56
CA LEU A 112 22.60 8.44 -3.38
C LEU A 112 23.40 7.20 -3.08
N ALA A 113 24.24 7.34 -2.11
CA ALA A 113 24.58 6.17 -1.36
C ALA A 113 23.28 5.77 -0.62
N LEU A 114 22.36 5.16 -1.34
CA LEU A 114 21.34 4.30 -0.74
C LEU A 114 21.98 3.11 -0.04
N LYS A 115 23.29 3.15 0.01
CA LYS A 115 24.09 2.24 0.76
C LYS A 115 23.54 1.95 2.17
N PRO A 116 23.03 2.92 2.96
CA PRO A 116 22.56 2.56 4.27
C PRO A 116 21.38 1.58 4.25
N VAL A 117 20.47 1.64 3.28
CA VAL A 117 19.28 0.78 3.31
C VAL A 117 19.58 -0.64 2.82
N PRO A 118 20.12 -0.89 1.63
CA PRO A 118 20.56 -2.22 1.22
C PRO A 118 21.70 -2.76 2.08
N GLU A 119 22.65 -1.92 2.47
CA GLU A 119 23.78 -2.31 3.32
C GLU A 119 23.32 -2.70 4.73
N GLN A 120 22.39 -1.95 5.34
CA GLN A 120 21.77 -2.35 6.60
C GLN A 120 20.98 -3.64 6.47
N THR A 121 20.29 -3.85 5.36
CA THR A 121 19.55 -5.09 5.12
C THR A 121 20.51 -6.25 4.87
N ALA A 122 21.56 -6.04 4.07
CA ALA A 122 22.59 -7.03 3.86
C ALA A 122 23.29 -7.42 5.15
N THR A 123 23.65 -6.45 6.00
CA THR A 123 24.22 -6.70 7.33
C THR A 123 23.28 -7.56 8.17
N ARG A 124 22.01 -7.19 8.28
CA ARG A 124 21.01 -7.96 9.05
C ARG A 124 20.83 -9.37 8.51
N CYS A 125 20.77 -9.54 7.19
CA CYS A 125 20.64 -10.85 6.57
C CYS A 125 21.88 -11.71 6.86
N ASN A 126 23.08 -11.13 6.72
CA ASN A 126 24.33 -11.82 6.98
C ASN A 126 24.54 -12.17 8.45
N ASP A 127 24.14 -11.29 9.36
CA ASP A 127 24.22 -11.52 10.79
C ASP A 127 23.24 -12.61 11.24
N ALA A 128 22.01 -12.58 10.70
CA ALA A 128 20.98 -13.55 11.04
C ALA A 128 21.20 -14.90 10.35
N PHE A 129 21.53 -14.89 9.05
CA PHE A 129 21.65 -16.09 8.21
C PHE A 129 22.75 -15.92 7.16
N PRO A 130 24.02 -16.09 7.50
CA PRO A 130 25.13 -15.86 6.59
C PRO A 130 25.01 -16.63 5.27
N GLY A 131 24.93 -15.89 4.18
CA GLY A 131 24.83 -16.46 2.82
C GLY A 131 23.51 -17.14 2.45
N ALA A 132 22.50 -17.16 3.36
CA ALA A 132 21.22 -17.83 3.11
C ALA A 132 20.15 -16.88 2.57
N ILE A 133 20.23 -15.59 2.88
CA ILE A 133 19.32 -14.57 2.37
C ILE A 133 20.11 -13.56 1.54
N THR A 134 19.78 -13.46 0.25
CA THR A 134 20.42 -12.52 -0.66
C THR A 134 19.58 -11.26 -0.78
N CYS A 135 20.21 -10.10 -0.58
CA CYS A 135 19.58 -8.82 -0.79
C CYS A 135 19.70 -8.40 -2.27
N VAL A 136 18.64 -7.79 -2.78
CA VAL A 136 18.65 -7.19 -4.11
C VAL A 136 19.46 -5.90 -4.08
N ASP A 137 20.22 -5.62 -5.14
CA ASP A 137 20.95 -4.35 -5.27
C ASP A 137 19.94 -3.18 -5.30
N GLY A 138 20.16 -2.25 -4.38
CA GLY A 138 19.32 -1.08 -4.18
C GLY A 138 20.03 0.23 -4.47
N ALA A 139 21.22 0.18 -5.07
CA ALA A 139 21.90 1.39 -5.53
C ALA A 139 20.99 2.17 -6.50
N ASP A 140 20.96 3.47 -6.37
CA ASP A 140 20.16 4.39 -7.18
C ASP A 140 18.63 4.34 -6.99
N SER A 141 18.12 3.72 -5.92
CA SER A 141 16.67 3.61 -5.65
C SER A 141 16.26 4.24 -4.31
N PRO A 142 16.23 5.58 -4.21
CA PRO A 142 15.98 6.32 -2.96
C PRO A 142 14.58 6.16 -2.38
N ALA A 143 13.63 5.85 -3.23
CA ALA A 143 12.23 5.68 -2.81
C ALA A 143 11.96 4.32 -2.14
N VAL A 144 12.91 3.40 -2.21
CA VAL A 144 12.73 2.05 -1.64
C VAL A 144 12.72 2.08 -0.12
N TYR A 145 11.71 1.46 0.44
CA TYR A 145 11.59 1.17 1.87
C TYR A 145 11.58 -0.34 2.11
N ILE A 146 12.38 -0.79 3.08
CA ILE A 146 12.49 -2.22 3.40
C ILE A 146 11.48 -2.60 4.46
N VAL A 147 10.66 -3.60 4.13
CA VAL A 147 9.71 -4.24 5.05
C VAL A 147 10.25 -5.61 5.41
N THR A 148 10.64 -5.81 6.66
CA THR A 148 11.30 -7.04 7.11
C THR A 148 11.03 -7.34 8.57
N ASN A 149 11.09 -8.62 8.94
CA ASN A 149 11.09 -9.09 10.32
C ASN A 149 12.48 -9.57 10.79
N LEU A 150 13.53 -9.31 9.99
CA LEU A 150 14.91 -9.66 10.37
C LEU A 150 15.37 -8.89 11.61
N PRO A 151 16.18 -9.51 12.50
CA PRO A 151 16.72 -8.87 13.67
C PRO A 151 17.45 -7.56 13.35
N GLY A 152 17.43 -6.61 14.29
CA GLY A 152 18.08 -5.31 14.12
C GLY A 152 17.37 -4.38 13.13
N SER A 153 16.13 -4.70 12.70
CA SER A 153 15.36 -3.84 11.79
C SER A 153 14.93 -2.51 12.41
N GLY A 154 15.17 -2.27 13.69
CA GLY A 154 14.75 -1.06 14.39
C GLY A 154 13.22 -0.94 14.56
N ALA A 155 12.46 -1.89 14.04
CA ALA A 155 11.06 -2.01 14.33
C ALA A 155 10.91 -2.66 15.69
N ASP A 156 10.36 -1.95 16.65
CA ASP A 156 9.96 -2.53 17.90
C ASP A 156 8.91 -3.60 17.59
N LEU A 157 9.17 -4.84 17.99
CA LEU A 157 8.25 -5.97 17.74
C LEU A 157 6.84 -5.65 18.26
N GLN A 158 6.75 -4.88 19.34
CA GLN A 158 5.48 -4.38 19.89
C GLN A 158 4.78 -3.40 18.95
N GLU A 159 5.50 -2.53 18.25
CA GLU A 159 4.90 -1.65 17.24
C GLU A 159 4.41 -2.42 16.01
N GLN A 160 5.12 -3.46 15.59
CA GLN A 160 4.67 -4.32 14.49
C GLN A 160 3.41 -5.13 14.86
N VAL A 161 3.32 -5.61 16.09
CA VAL A 161 2.11 -6.28 16.60
C VAL A 161 0.92 -5.32 16.63
N ALA A 162 1.15 -4.09 17.12
CA ALA A 162 0.11 -3.08 17.17
C ALA A 162 -0.32 -2.60 15.76
N SER A 163 0.61 -2.52 14.80
CA SER A 163 0.30 -2.11 13.43
C SER A 163 -0.56 -3.12 12.67
N GLY A 164 -0.38 -4.41 12.93
CA GLY A 164 -1.17 -5.46 12.29
C GLY A 164 -2.66 -5.45 12.60
N LEU A 165 -3.13 -4.62 13.54
CA LEU A 165 -4.54 -4.50 13.91
C LEU A 165 -5.22 -3.24 13.31
N HIS A 166 -4.49 -2.43 12.59
CA HIS A 166 -4.99 -1.19 12.01
C HIS A 166 -5.15 -1.33 10.49
N TRP A 167 -6.39 -1.30 10.05
CA TRP A 167 -6.69 -1.11 8.65
C TRP A 167 -6.41 0.35 8.27
N HIS A 168 -5.69 0.56 7.19
CA HIS A 168 -5.26 1.89 6.79
C HIS A 168 -5.01 1.97 5.29
N THR A 169 -4.89 3.20 4.83
CA THR A 169 -4.22 3.56 3.59
C THR A 169 -2.89 4.20 3.95
N ASP A 170 -1.84 3.99 3.15
CA ASP A 170 -0.53 4.58 3.42
C ASP A 170 -0.60 6.12 3.36
N ILE A 171 -0.06 6.78 4.40
CA ILE A 171 0.17 8.25 4.44
C ILE A 171 -1.09 9.08 4.10
N GLU A 172 -2.26 8.63 4.54
CA GLU A 172 -3.54 9.33 4.30
C GLU A 172 -3.66 10.69 5.01
N PHE A 173 -2.76 11.00 5.94
CA PHE A 173 -2.76 12.25 6.72
C PHE A 173 -2.08 13.42 6.01
N GLU A 174 -1.55 13.24 4.83
CA GLU A 174 -0.94 14.31 4.04
C GLU A 174 -1.93 15.00 3.10
N PRO A 175 -1.66 16.26 2.70
CA PRO A 175 -2.54 17.01 1.80
C PRO A 175 -2.64 16.37 0.40
N VAL A 176 -1.57 15.70 -0.04
CA VAL A 176 -1.55 14.86 -1.24
C VAL A 176 -1.28 13.43 -0.78
N PRO A 177 -2.32 12.60 -0.62
CA PRO A 177 -2.17 11.22 -0.22
C PRO A 177 -1.42 10.39 -1.26
N LEU A 178 -0.94 9.21 -0.85
CA LEU A 178 -0.38 8.24 -1.78
C LEU A 178 -1.45 7.72 -2.73
N SER A 179 -1.14 7.70 -4.01
CA SER A 179 -2.02 7.12 -5.04
C SER A 179 -1.82 5.61 -5.16
N THR A 180 -0.57 5.17 -5.15
CA THR A 180 -0.20 3.79 -5.44
C THR A 180 0.93 3.35 -4.52
N SER A 181 0.90 2.10 -4.10
CA SER A 181 2.03 1.43 -3.43
C SER A 181 2.32 0.10 -4.11
N MET A 182 3.55 -0.37 -4.00
CA MET A 182 3.96 -1.65 -4.54
C MET A 182 5.01 -2.33 -3.68
N PHE A 183 5.02 -3.67 -3.72
CA PHE A 183 6.05 -4.51 -3.15
C PHE A 183 6.77 -5.29 -4.25
N PHE A 184 8.09 -5.41 -4.12
CA PHE A 184 8.85 -6.54 -4.64
C PHE A 184 9.16 -7.48 -3.48
N VAL A 185 8.86 -8.76 -3.67
CA VAL A 185 8.98 -9.79 -2.63
C VAL A 185 10.27 -10.55 -2.84
N GLN A 186 11.26 -10.33 -1.96
CA GLN A 186 12.52 -11.09 -2.00
C GLN A 186 12.39 -12.40 -1.23
N ASN A 187 11.80 -12.34 -0.04
CA ASN A 187 11.62 -13.51 0.81
C ASN A 187 10.34 -13.37 1.64
N VAL A 188 9.62 -14.47 1.82
CA VAL A 188 8.44 -14.55 2.69
C VAL A 188 8.48 -15.86 3.47
N PRO A 189 7.87 -15.90 4.67
CA PRO A 189 7.76 -17.14 5.41
C PRO A 189 7.08 -18.23 4.58
N THR A 190 7.75 -19.37 4.43
CA THR A 190 7.23 -20.51 3.66
C THR A 190 6.43 -21.47 4.52
N THR A 191 6.68 -21.50 5.82
CA THR A 191 5.91 -22.29 6.77
C THR A 191 4.62 -21.58 7.10
N ARG A 192 3.51 -22.10 6.57
CA ARG A 192 2.16 -21.56 6.78
C ARG A 192 1.44 -22.20 7.95
N ASP A 193 2.17 -22.82 8.84
CA ASP A 193 1.61 -23.36 10.08
C ASP A 193 1.49 -22.23 11.11
N ALA A 194 0.31 -21.65 11.17
CA ALA A 194 -0.02 -20.61 12.14
C ALA A 194 0.08 -21.06 13.60
N LEU A 195 0.15 -22.38 13.84
CA LEU A 195 0.25 -22.98 15.17
C LEU A 195 1.70 -23.26 15.54
N GLY A 196 2.64 -23.14 14.64
CA GLY A 196 4.08 -23.38 14.82
C GLY A 196 4.81 -22.29 15.60
N GLY A 197 4.42 -22.03 16.78
CA GLY A 197 5.25 -21.58 17.90
C GLY A 197 5.74 -20.14 17.98
N THR A 198 6.11 -19.42 16.95
CA THR A 198 6.76 -18.09 17.07
C THR A 198 6.01 -16.94 16.40
N TRP A 199 4.80 -17.19 15.96
CA TRP A 199 3.91 -16.18 15.42
C TRP A 199 3.47 -15.21 16.51
N VAL A 200 3.46 -13.94 16.18
CA VAL A 200 2.93 -12.92 17.08
C VAL A 200 1.43 -13.15 17.25
N PRO A 201 0.94 -13.37 18.48
CA PRO A 201 -0.49 -13.56 18.68
C PRO A 201 -1.27 -12.30 18.28
N ASN A 202 -2.46 -12.49 17.71
CA ASN A 202 -3.44 -11.42 17.50
C ASN A 202 -3.94 -10.94 18.88
N THR A 203 -3.24 -9.98 19.47
CA THR A 203 -3.65 -9.34 20.72
C THR A 203 -4.47 -8.09 20.41
N LEU A 204 -5.46 -7.85 21.27
CA LEU A 204 -6.18 -6.57 21.22
C LEU A 204 -5.17 -5.43 21.44
N PRO A 205 -5.24 -4.34 20.64
CA PRO A 205 -4.48 -3.15 20.93
C PRO A 205 -4.80 -2.65 22.34
N GLU A 206 -3.87 -1.89 22.93
CA GLU A 206 -4.06 -1.32 24.26
C GLU A 206 -5.48 -0.78 24.40
N ALA A 207 -6.18 -1.23 25.45
CA ALA A 207 -7.61 -1.01 25.73
C ALA A 207 -8.00 0.47 25.78
N GLY A 208 -7.38 1.43 25.44
CA GLY A 208 -7.74 2.83 25.46
C GLY A 208 -8.00 3.46 24.10
N TYR A 209 -7.57 2.81 23.01
CA TYR A 209 -7.59 3.44 21.68
C TYR A 209 -8.79 3.02 20.83
N TYR A 210 -9.03 1.71 20.76
CA TYR A 210 -10.18 1.15 20.05
C TYR A 210 -11.28 0.65 20.97
N HIS A 211 -10.89 0.12 22.11
CA HIS A 211 -11.77 -0.49 23.08
C HIS A 211 -11.99 0.45 24.28
N PRO A 212 -13.16 0.55 24.88
CA PRO A 212 -14.38 -0.25 24.69
C PRO A 212 -15.36 0.33 23.67
N TYR A 213 -14.96 1.27 22.89
CA TYR A 213 -15.85 2.16 22.15
C TYR A 213 -16.29 1.63 20.77
N SER A 214 -15.49 0.78 20.14
CA SER A 214 -15.89 0.18 18.86
C SER A 214 -16.84 -0.99 19.08
N PRO A 215 -17.84 -1.18 18.19
CA PRO A 215 -18.74 -2.33 18.26
C PRO A 215 -17.97 -3.66 18.23
N ALA A 216 -18.47 -4.66 18.98
CA ALA A 216 -17.81 -5.97 19.07
C ALA A 216 -17.64 -6.64 17.69
N GLU A 217 -18.61 -6.49 16.80
CA GLU A 217 -18.55 -7.00 15.44
C GLU A 217 -17.41 -6.37 14.63
N LEU A 218 -17.20 -5.04 14.75
CA LEU A 218 -16.09 -4.36 14.09
C LEU A 218 -14.75 -4.85 14.64
N MET A 219 -14.62 -5.01 15.96
CA MET A 219 -13.42 -5.55 16.58
C MET A 219 -13.12 -6.97 16.08
N GLN A 220 -14.13 -7.81 15.96
CA GLN A 220 -13.96 -9.15 15.38
C GLN A 220 -13.47 -9.09 13.94
N ARG A 221 -13.99 -8.19 13.11
CA ARG A 221 -13.55 -8.02 11.72
C ARG A 221 -12.11 -7.49 11.63
N ARG A 222 -11.72 -6.58 12.51
CA ARG A 222 -10.34 -6.07 12.61
C ARG A 222 -9.34 -7.16 12.97
N LEU A 223 -9.72 -8.06 13.90
CA LEU A 223 -8.88 -9.15 14.40
C LEU A 223 -8.84 -10.37 13.47
N SER A 224 -9.79 -10.49 12.55
CA SER A 224 -9.83 -11.59 11.59
C SER A 224 -8.79 -11.37 10.49
N LEU A 225 -7.52 -11.62 10.80
CA LEU A 225 -6.38 -11.45 9.89
C LEU A 225 -5.71 -12.79 9.61
N PRO A 226 -5.13 -12.98 8.42
CA PRO A 226 -4.29 -14.13 8.13
C PRO A 226 -3.01 -14.07 8.97
N LEU A 227 -2.38 -15.21 9.20
CA LEU A 227 -1.22 -15.31 10.10
C LEU A 227 0.09 -15.73 9.42
N ASN A 228 0.12 -15.78 8.07
CA ASN A 228 1.24 -16.37 7.33
C ASN A 228 2.05 -15.34 6.51
N GLY A 229 2.03 -14.07 6.91
CA GLY A 229 2.76 -13.01 6.22
C GLY A 229 2.08 -12.50 4.96
N GLU A 230 0.80 -12.82 4.73
CA GLU A 230 -0.03 -12.22 3.69
C GLU A 230 -0.16 -10.71 3.91
N THR A 231 -0.68 -10.01 2.92
CA THR A 231 -1.22 -8.67 3.09
C THR A 231 -2.73 -8.74 2.94
N ALA A 232 -3.46 -8.33 3.97
CA ALA A 232 -4.91 -8.26 3.90
C ALA A 232 -5.35 -6.96 3.22
N TYR A 233 -6.26 -7.06 2.25
CA TYR A 233 -6.85 -5.93 1.55
C TYR A 233 -8.37 -5.95 1.69
N THR A 234 -8.99 -4.78 1.50
CA THR A 234 -10.43 -4.66 1.28
C THR A 234 -10.72 -3.70 0.14
N ASP A 235 -11.71 -4.02 -0.70
CA ASP A 235 -12.15 -3.22 -1.85
C ASP A 235 -13.15 -2.16 -1.39
N THR A 236 -12.67 -0.93 -1.19
CA THR A 236 -13.51 0.19 -0.76
C THR A 236 -14.36 0.76 -1.89
N ALA A 237 -14.02 0.45 -3.16
CA ALA A 237 -14.84 0.85 -4.29
C ALA A 237 -16.06 -0.09 -4.45
N ALA A 238 -15.87 -1.40 -4.35
CA ALA A 238 -16.99 -2.34 -4.32
C ALA A 238 -17.89 -2.08 -3.11
N ALA A 239 -17.30 -1.81 -1.94
CA ALA A 239 -18.05 -1.47 -0.75
C ALA A 239 -18.89 -0.19 -0.92
N PHE A 240 -18.36 0.83 -1.59
CA PHE A 240 -19.14 2.05 -1.91
C PHE A 240 -20.27 1.76 -2.90
N ALA A 241 -20.00 1.00 -3.95
CA ALA A 241 -20.98 0.68 -4.99
C ALA A 241 -22.16 -0.15 -4.47
N ASP A 242 -21.95 -0.97 -3.44
CA ASP A 242 -23.01 -1.78 -2.81
C ASP A 242 -23.92 -0.99 -1.86
N LEU A 243 -23.62 0.28 -1.57
CA LEU A 243 -24.48 1.12 -0.75
C LEU A 243 -25.72 1.57 -1.53
N PRO A 244 -26.85 1.79 -0.87
CA PRO A 244 -28.00 2.44 -1.49
C PRO A 244 -27.62 3.80 -2.09
N LEU A 245 -28.18 4.17 -3.25
CA LEU A 245 -27.86 5.41 -3.95
C LEU A 245 -28.01 6.66 -3.07
N GLU A 246 -29.02 6.69 -2.21
CA GLU A 246 -29.22 7.77 -1.25
C GLU A 246 -28.03 7.89 -0.30
N ARG A 247 -27.53 6.74 0.22
CA ARG A 247 -26.38 6.71 1.10
C ARG A 247 -25.08 7.09 0.38
N GLN A 248 -24.93 6.68 -0.87
CA GLN A 248 -23.79 7.12 -1.69
C GLN A 248 -23.78 8.64 -1.82
N ALA A 249 -24.92 9.24 -2.15
CA ALA A 249 -25.06 10.70 -2.30
C ALA A 249 -24.77 11.45 -0.98
N GLU A 250 -25.18 10.93 0.16
CA GLU A 250 -24.84 11.48 1.48
C GLU A 250 -23.30 11.45 1.71
N LEU A 251 -22.67 10.30 1.46
CA LEU A 251 -21.25 10.11 1.73
C LEU A 251 -20.35 10.97 0.81
N GLU A 252 -20.82 11.28 -0.39
CA GLU A 252 -20.13 12.19 -1.32
C GLU A 252 -20.02 13.63 -0.79
N GLN A 253 -20.84 14.01 0.17
CA GLN A 253 -20.79 15.34 0.80
C GLN A 253 -19.92 15.35 2.06
N VAL A 254 -19.43 14.20 2.50
CA VAL A 254 -18.67 14.08 3.74
C VAL A 254 -17.21 14.47 3.51
N MET A 255 -16.73 15.41 4.33
CA MET A 255 -15.33 15.81 4.36
C MET A 255 -14.67 15.28 5.64
N LEU A 256 -13.48 14.74 5.48
CA LEU A 256 -12.65 14.23 6.55
C LEU A 256 -11.51 15.20 6.83
N ARG A 257 -11.34 15.55 8.10
CA ARG A 257 -10.17 16.30 8.56
C ARG A 257 -9.10 15.33 9.03
N ARG A 258 -7.97 15.33 8.38
CA ARG A 258 -6.83 14.50 8.68
C ARG A 258 -5.66 15.33 9.12
N ARG A 259 -4.91 14.81 10.08
CA ARG A 259 -3.76 15.52 10.66
C ARG A 259 -2.73 14.50 11.16
N LEU A 260 -1.48 14.89 11.16
CA LEU A 260 -0.41 14.06 11.71
C LEU A 260 -0.42 14.07 13.23
N ARG A 261 -0.66 15.23 13.83
CA ARG A 261 -0.63 15.42 15.29
C ARG A 261 -1.94 15.98 15.81
N LYS A 262 -2.31 15.59 17.02
CA LYS A 262 -3.47 16.18 17.69
C LYS A 262 -3.19 17.68 17.95
N GLY A 263 -4.13 18.53 17.56
CA GLY A 263 -4.00 19.99 17.67
C GLY A 263 -3.57 20.70 16.39
N ASP A 264 -3.01 19.98 15.40
CA ASP A 264 -2.75 20.57 14.09
C ASP A 264 -4.08 20.95 13.39
N PRO A 265 -4.12 21.99 12.55
CA PRO A 265 -5.33 22.36 11.81
C PRO A 265 -5.78 21.27 10.84
N GLY A 266 -4.85 20.46 10.32
CA GLY A 266 -5.12 19.35 9.42
C GLY A 266 -5.60 19.79 8.03
N TRP A 267 -5.98 18.82 7.23
CA TRP A 267 -6.41 18.95 5.84
C TRP A 267 -7.80 18.40 5.69
N LEU A 268 -8.65 19.08 4.92
CA LEU A 268 -9.95 18.56 4.53
C LEU A 268 -9.82 17.78 3.22
N ILE A 269 -10.21 16.51 3.27
CA ILE A 269 -10.20 15.59 2.13
C ILE A 269 -11.58 14.94 2.03
N PRO A 270 -12.15 14.78 0.82
CA PRO A 270 -13.40 14.06 0.66
C PRO A 270 -13.32 12.61 1.16
N LEU A 271 -14.36 12.12 1.80
CA LEU A 271 -14.50 10.69 2.15
C LEU A 271 -14.58 9.84 0.87
N VAL A 272 -15.31 10.32 -0.14
CA VAL A 272 -15.46 9.61 -1.40
C VAL A 272 -14.46 10.17 -2.41
N TYR A 273 -13.56 9.30 -2.85
CA TYR A 273 -12.64 9.59 -3.95
C TYR A 273 -13.28 9.17 -5.28
N THR A 274 -13.18 10.02 -6.28
CA THR A 274 -13.56 9.69 -7.65
C THR A 274 -12.30 9.57 -8.50
N ASN A 275 -12.06 8.39 -9.06
CA ASN A 275 -10.91 8.17 -9.94
C ASN A 275 -11.10 9.02 -11.22
N PRO A 276 -10.18 9.93 -11.54
CA PRO A 276 -10.35 10.88 -12.66
C PRO A 276 -10.31 10.21 -14.04
N ARG A 277 -9.75 8.98 -14.14
CA ARG A 277 -9.64 8.25 -15.41
C ARG A 277 -10.86 7.37 -15.69
N THR A 278 -11.46 6.79 -14.65
CA THR A 278 -12.57 5.84 -14.80
C THR A 278 -13.92 6.35 -14.29
N GLY A 279 -13.93 7.43 -13.52
CA GLY A 279 -15.12 7.88 -12.79
C GLY A 279 -15.55 6.97 -11.64
N ARG A 280 -14.82 5.87 -11.38
CA ARG A 280 -15.13 4.94 -10.29
C ARG A 280 -14.93 5.61 -8.94
N LYS A 281 -15.90 5.44 -8.06
CA LYS A 281 -15.89 6.03 -6.72
C LYS A 281 -15.51 4.99 -5.68
N SER A 282 -14.83 5.43 -4.61
CA SER A 282 -14.39 4.59 -3.50
C SER A 282 -14.40 5.35 -2.18
N LEU A 283 -14.44 4.64 -1.07
CA LEU A 283 -14.31 5.22 0.27
C LEU A 283 -12.81 5.32 0.62
N HIS A 284 -12.28 6.53 0.59
CA HIS A 284 -10.86 6.75 0.83
C HIS A 284 -10.54 6.76 2.32
N SER A 285 -9.92 5.67 2.80
CA SER A 285 -9.43 5.48 4.19
C SER A 285 -10.46 5.89 5.26
N PRO A 286 -11.63 5.25 5.32
CA PRO A 286 -12.71 5.61 6.25
C PRO A 286 -12.48 5.03 7.65
N VAL A 287 -11.26 5.09 8.17
CA VAL A 287 -10.88 4.48 9.45
C VAL A 287 -10.52 5.58 10.45
N TRP A 288 -11.27 5.61 11.57
CA TRP A 288 -11.09 6.65 12.58
C TRP A 288 -9.68 6.66 13.18
N ALA A 289 -9.09 5.51 13.40
CA ALA A 289 -7.79 5.37 14.06
C ALA A 289 -6.82 4.50 13.24
N SER A 290 -6.63 4.86 11.99
CA SER A 290 -5.82 4.08 11.01
C SER A 290 -4.35 3.87 11.43
N ARG A 291 -3.81 4.73 12.29
CA ARG A 291 -2.41 4.69 12.73
C ARG A 291 -2.25 4.48 14.24
N GLY A 292 -3.29 4.02 14.91
CA GLY A 292 -3.26 3.85 16.34
C GLY A 292 -3.00 5.16 17.08
N LYS A 293 -2.36 5.09 18.23
CA LYS A 293 -2.12 6.27 19.10
C LYS A 293 -1.08 7.27 18.56
N ASN A 294 -0.34 6.91 17.52
CA ASN A 294 0.78 7.70 17.01
C ASN A 294 0.37 8.82 16.06
N ILE A 295 -0.82 8.73 15.47
CA ILE A 295 -1.39 9.71 14.54
C ILE A 295 -2.74 10.19 15.11
N ALA A 296 -3.04 11.46 14.94
CA ALA A 296 -4.32 11.99 15.38
C ALA A 296 -5.49 11.28 14.70
N PRO A 297 -6.56 10.95 15.42
CA PRO A 297 -7.76 10.37 14.83
C PRO A 297 -8.33 11.24 13.71
N VAL A 298 -8.96 10.59 12.74
CA VAL A 298 -9.69 11.24 11.67
C VAL A 298 -10.98 11.84 12.21
N GLU A 299 -11.27 13.08 11.85
CA GLU A 299 -12.51 13.76 12.23
C GLU A 299 -13.39 13.97 10.99
N VAL A 300 -14.68 13.79 11.15
CA VAL A 300 -15.68 14.19 10.16
C VAL A 300 -15.99 15.67 10.37
N GLU A 301 -15.89 16.47 9.31
CA GLU A 301 -16.15 17.90 9.40
C GLU A 301 -17.56 18.19 9.93
N GLY A 302 -17.64 19.07 10.92
CA GLY A 302 -18.90 19.41 11.58
C GLY A 302 -19.38 18.43 12.65
N MET A 303 -18.64 17.35 12.93
CA MET A 303 -18.97 16.38 13.98
C MET A 303 -18.03 16.50 15.18
N SER A 304 -18.52 16.12 16.35
CA SER A 304 -17.65 15.92 17.52
C SER A 304 -16.72 14.71 17.30
N GLU A 305 -15.65 14.60 18.11
CA GLU A 305 -14.73 13.44 18.07
C GLU A 305 -15.49 12.12 18.27
N GLN A 306 -16.44 12.08 19.21
CA GLN A 306 -17.26 10.89 19.45
C GLN A 306 -18.16 10.55 18.26
N ALA A 307 -18.87 11.54 17.71
CA ALA A 307 -19.73 11.34 16.55
C ALA A 307 -18.94 10.94 15.30
N SER A 308 -17.77 11.53 15.09
CA SER A 308 -16.86 11.16 14.01
C SER A 308 -16.43 9.70 14.11
N ARG A 309 -16.10 9.24 15.33
CA ARG A 309 -15.71 7.86 15.55
C ARG A 309 -16.88 6.90 15.30
N GLU A 310 -18.05 7.18 15.86
CA GLU A 310 -19.24 6.33 15.67
C GLU A 310 -19.62 6.24 14.19
N PHE A 311 -19.54 7.35 13.48
CA PHE A 311 -19.80 7.39 12.03
C PHE A 311 -18.75 6.56 11.25
N LEU A 312 -17.47 6.77 11.52
CA LEU A 312 -16.41 6.06 10.81
C LEU A 312 -16.34 4.57 11.19
N ASP A 313 -16.64 4.21 12.44
CA ASP A 313 -16.74 2.80 12.86
C ASP A 313 -17.84 2.06 12.08
N GLN A 314 -18.97 2.72 11.77
CA GLN A 314 -20.02 2.13 10.93
C GLN A 314 -19.54 1.92 9.49
N ILE A 315 -18.82 2.91 8.92
CA ILE A 315 -18.27 2.78 7.56
C ILE A 315 -17.18 1.70 7.53
N GLU A 316 -16.29 1.68 8.50
CA GLU A 316 -15.24 0.66 8.60
C GLU A 316 -15.84 -0.74 8.74
N ALA A 317 -16.89 -0.91 9.58
CA ALA A 317 -17.60 -2.17 9.68
C ALA A 317 -18.21 -2.62 8.34
N HIS A 318 -18.68 -1.69 7.53
CA HIS A 318 -19.19 -2.00 6.19
C HIS A 318 -18.06 -2.45 5.25
N VAL A 319 -16.95 -1.70 5.15
CA VAL A 319 -15.85 -2.03 4.23
C VAL A 319 -15.07 -3.27 4.64
N LEU A 320 -15.07 -3.64 5.91
CA LEU A 320 -14.40 -4.84 6.41
C LEU A 320 -15.26 -6.12 6.34
N GLN A 321 -16.42 -6.10 5.66
CA GLN A 321 -17.19 -7.32 5.42
C GLN A 321 -16.38 -8.34 4.61
N PRO A 322 -16.50 -9.65 4.89
CA PRO A 322 -15.72 -10.68 4.21
C PRO A 322 -15.82 -10.65 2.68
N LYS A 323 -16.97 -10.22 2.14
CA LYS A 323 -17.21 -10.15 0.69
C LYS A 323 -16.33 -9.13 -0.06
N TYR A 324 -15.75 -8.15 0.66
CA TYR A 324 -14.85 -7.15 0.08
C TYR A 324 -13.39 -7.45 0.39
N ARG A 325 -13.11 -8.45 1.22
CA ARG A 325 -11.75 -8.75 1.69
C ARG A 325 -11.04 -9.73 0.78
N TYR A 326 -9.71 -9.55 0.73
CA TYR A 326 -8.79 -10.42 0.05
C TYR A 326 -7.46 -10.49 0.81
N ASP A 327 -7.02 -11.69 1.13
CA ASP A 327 -5.74 -11.93 1.80
C ASP A 327 -4.72 -12.39 0.74
N HIS A 328 -3.83 -11.47 0.35
CA HIS A 328 -2.87 -11.69 -0.73
C HIS A 328 -1.70 -12.54 -0.27
N VAL A 329 -1.57 -13.71 -0.87
CA VAL A 329 -0.47 -14.63 -0.64
C VAL A 329 0.71 -14.24 -1.51
N HIS A 330 1.77 -13.75 -0.87
CA HIS A 330 3.00 -13.39 -1.54
C HIS A 330 3.84 -14.61 -1.90
N GLN A 331 4.56 -14.53 -3.03
CA GLN A 331 5.59 -15.48 -3.42
C GLN A 331 6.91 -14.75 -3.66
N PRO A 332 8.07 -15.36 -3.42
CA PRO A 332 9.34 -14.77 -3.81
C PRO A 332 9.37 -14.44 -5.30
N GLY A 333 9.87 -13.25 -5.65
CA GLY A 333 9.88 -12.74 -7.01
C GLY A 333 8.59 -12.05 -7.45
N ASP A 334 7.54 -12.01 -6.65
CA ASP A 334 6.31 -11.29 -7.00
C ASP A 334 6.51 -9.77 -6.88
N ILE A 335 5.94 -9.02 -7.83
CA ILE A 335 5.66 -7.59 -7.66
C ILE A 335 4.15 -7.44 -7.54
N THR A 336 3.70 -6.82 -6.45
CA THR A 336 2.27 -6.53 -6.20
C THR A 336 2.07 -5.04 -6.08
N ILE A 337 1.14 -4.49 -6.85
CA ILE A 337 0.82 -3.06 -6.93
C ILE A 337 -0.64 -2.88 -6.52
N TRP A 338 -0.93 -1.90 -5.67
CA TRP A 338 -2.31 -1.59 -5.25
C TRP A 338 -2.61 -0.11 -5.24
N SER A 339 -3.88 0.20 -5.47
CA SER A 339 -4.43 1.55 -5.38
C SER A 339 -4.72 1.93 -3.93
N ASN A 340 -4.10 2.98 -3.43
CA ASN A 340 -4.36 3.49 -2.08
C ASN A 340 -5.71 4.24 -1.98
N PHE A 341 -6.28 4.68 -3.10
CA PHE A 341 -7.57 5.38 -3.08
C PHE A 341 -8.78 4.42 -3.00
N SER A 342 -8.61 3.19 -3.48
CA SER A 342 -9.70 2.21 -3.60
C SER A 342 -9.52 0.96 -2.75
N THR A 343 -8.46 0.90 -1.93
CA THR A 343 -8.23 -0.18 -0.98
C THR A 343 -7.86 0.34 0.41
N LEU A 344 -8.23 -0.43 1.43
CA LEU A 344 -7.52 -0.45 2.69
C LEU A 344 -6.64 -1.69 2.71
N HIS A 345 -5.57 -1.62 3.47
CA HIS A 345 -4.75 -2.78 3.72
C HIS A 345 -4.35 -2.89 5.19
N ASN A 346 -3.93 -4.09 5.55
CA ASN A 346 -3.38 -4.40 6.86
C ASN A 346 -2.21 -5.36 6.69
N ALA A 347 -1.12 -5.10 7.41
CA ALA A 347 0.00 -6.02 7.50
C ALA A 347 -0.25 -6.97 8.69
N PRO A 348 -0.73 -8.19 8.43
CA PRO A 348 -0.98 -9.15 9.52
C PRO A 348 0.28 -9.43 10.32
N PRO A 349 0.15 -9.93 11.55
CA PRO A 349 1.29 -10.32 12.35
C PRO A 349 2.19 -11.30 11.60
N ALA A 350 3.50 -11.09 11.71
CA ALA A 350 4.52 -11.98 11.16
C ALA A 350 5.27 -12.67 12.29
N LYS A 351 6.09 -13.68 11.96
CA LYS A 351 6.95 -14.32 12.96
C LYS A 351 7.86 -13.29 13.61
N SER A 352 7.90 -13.29 14.94
CA SER A 352 8.74 -12.41 15.74
C SER A 352 10.12 -13.00 16.02
N VAL A 353 10.22 -14.33 16.04
CA VAL A 353 11.48 -15.06 16.22
C VAL A 353 11.79 -15.82 14.94
N ILE A 354 12.95 -15.54 14.36
CA ILE A 354 13.41 -16.13 13.13
C ILE A 354 14.52 -17.12 13.49
N ASN A 355 14.23 -18.41 13.33
CA ASN A 355 15.17 -19.48 13.65
C ASN A 355 15.86 -20.04 12.40
N GLN A 356 15.30 -19.79 11.23
CA GLN A 356 15.77 -20.31 9.95
C GLN A 356 15.42 -19.31 8.83
N PRO A 357 16.12 -19.34 7.70
CA PRO A 357 15.88 -18.41 6.58
C PRO A 357 14.44 -18.42 6.07
N GLU A 358 13.77 -19.57 6.14
CA GLU A 358 12.39 -19.79 5.71
C GLU A 358 11.36 -19.06 6.57
N ASP A 359 11.75 -18.55 7.74
CA ASP A 359 10.91 -17.72 8.60
C ASP A 359 11.04 -16.22 8.27
N ALA A 360 12.03 -15.86 7.47
CA ALA A 360 12.34 -14.48 7.19
C ALA A 360 11.34 -13.86 6.20
N ARG A 361 11.00 -12.59 6.44
CA ARG A 361 10.27 -11.73 5.50
C ARG A 361 11.19 -10.60 5.06
N LEU A 362 11.39 -10.47 3.76
CA LEU A 362 12.15 -9.38 3.16
C LEU A 362 11.42 -8.90 1.91
N MET A 363 10.91 -7.69 1.96
CA MET A 363 10.18 -7.06 0.86
C MET A 363 10.69 -5.63 0.67
N TYR A 364 10.68 -5.17 -0.55
CA TYR A 364 11.05 -3.81 -0.93
C TYR A 364 9.81 -3.07 -1.37
N ARG A 365 9.47 -1.97 -0.69
CA ARG A 365 8.28 -1.17 -0.95
C ARG A 365 8.65 0.14 -1.60
N ILE A 366 7.87 0.52 -2.62
CA ILE A 366 7.82 1.89 -3.14
C ILE A 366 6.38 2.38 -3.05
N SER A 367 6.23 3.66 -2.75
CA SER A 367 4.95 4.35 -2.74
C SER A 367 5.02 5.61 -3.60
N CYS A 368 3.94 5.90 -4.31
CA CYS A 368 3.87 6.98 -5.28
C CYS A 368 2.76 7.96 -4.92
N LYS A 369 2.98 9.23 -5.30
CA LYS A 369 1.97 10.30 -5.26
C LYS A 369 1.65 10.79 -6.66
N GLY A 370 0.47 11.43 -6.79
CA GLY A 370 0.04 12.10 -8.02
C GLY A 370 -0.40 11.15 -9.12
N GLU A 371 -0.48 11.71 -10.31
CA GLU A 371 -0.97 11.03 -11.49
C GLU A 371 0.14 10.24 -12.19
N PRO A 372 -0.21 9.22 -12.99
CA PRO A 372 0.74 8.50 -13.83
C PRO A 372 1.54 9.42 -14.74
N SER A 373 2.80 9.11 -14.94
CA SER A 373 3.74 9.95 -15.70
C SER A 373 3.30 10.27 -17.12
N TYR A 374 2.59 9.36 -17.78
CA TYR A 374 2.08 9.54 -19.14
C TYR A 374 0.88 10.51 -19.22
N SER A 375 0.17 10.74 -18.11
CA SER A 375 -0.96 11.69 -18.04
C SER A 375 -0.52 13.10 -17.71
N LEU A 376 0.71 13.27 -17.23
CA LEU A 376 1.27 14.59 -16.96
C LEU A 376 1.78 15.19 -18.27
N PRO A 377 1.29 16.38 -18.66
CA PRO A 377 1.86 17.07 -19.81
C PRO A 377 3.31 17.40 -19.45
N ARG A 378 4.29 16.82 -20.13
CA ARG A 378 5.76 17.06 -20.08
C ARG A 378 6.19 18.12 -19.03
N GLN A 379 5.66 18.03 -17.85
CA GLN A 379 6.05 18.86 -16.72
C GLN A 379 7.40 18.36 -16.25
N ASP A 380 8.23 19.30 -15.86
CA ASP A 380 9.41 19.00 -15.11
C ASP A 380 8.99 18.17 -13.86
N SER A 381 9.28 16.88 -13.92
CA SER A 381 8.90 15.95 -12.85
C SER A 381 9.50 16.38 -11.51
N ASP A 382 10.68 17.01 -11.53
CA ASP A 382 11.34 17.51 -10.34
C ASP A 382 10.60 18.71 -9.76
N ALA A 383 10.15 19.66 -10.57
CA ALA A 383 9.34 20.79 -10.11
C ALA A 383 7.98 20.34 -9.56
N TRP A 384 7.36 19.33 -10.17
CA TRP A 384 6.11 18.76 -9.65
C TRP A 384 6.35 18.06 -8.30
N VAL A 385 7.42 17.28 -8.18
CA VAL A 385 7.84 16.63 -6.93
C VAL A 385 8.11 17.69 -5.85
N GLU A 386 8.84 18.74 -6.17
CA GLU A 386 9.09 19.84 -5.22
C GLU A 386 7.80 20.53 -4.78
N ALA A 387 6.88 20.78 -5.69
CA ALA A 387 5.63 21.47 -5.37
C ALA A 387 4.64 20.61 -4.59
N ASN A 388 4.61 19.27 -4.82
CA ASN A 388 3.53 18.41 -4.32
C ASN A 388 3.98 17.36 -3.28
N ILE A 389 5.27 17.09 -3.18
CA ILE A 389 5.82 16.12 -2.21
C ILE A 389 6.45 16.80 -1.01
N LEU A 390 6.65 18.12 -1.09
CA LEU A 390 7.29 18.88 -0.04
C LEU A 390 6.43 19.12 1.16
N PRO A 391 7.17 19.14 2.26
CA PRO A 391 7.89 17.98 2.75
C PRO A 391 6.89 17.00 3.29
N PRO A 392 7.00 15.72 2.93
CA PRO A 392 6.21 14.74 3.59
C PRO A 392 6.40 14.95 5.09
N TYR A 393 5.30 14.96 5.85
CA TYR A 393 5.32 15.04 7.32
C TYR A 393 5.47 16.44 7.94
N ARG A 394 5.40 17.52 7.22
CA ARG A 394 5.16 18.82 7.86
C ARG A 394 3.72 18.91 8.32
N SER A 395 3.56 19.34 9.57
CA SER A 395 2.27 19.79 10.06
C SER A 395 1.81 21.02 9.26
N PRO A 396 0.50 21.22 9.02
CA PRO A 396 0.02 22.49 8.45
C PRO A 396 0.54 23.74 9.15
N ALA A 397 0.82 23.67 10.44
CA ALA A 397 1.42 24.77 11.19
C ALA A 397 2.85 25.10 10.73
N ASP A 398 3.61 24.09 10.28
CA ASP A 398 4.97 24.28 9.77
C ASP A 398 5.00 24.96 8.39
N TRP A 399 3.89 24.88 7.62
CA TRP A 399 3.75 25.49 6.29
C TRP A 399 3.42 26.98 6.35
N VAL A 400 2.78 27.42 7.42
CA VAL A 400 2.41 28.84 7.60
C VAL A 400 3.63 29.68 8.01
N GLN A 401 4.71 29.06 8.47
CA GLN A 401 5.93 29.73 8.92
C GLN A 401 7.05 29.79 7.87
N SER A 402 6.83 29.20 6.69
CA SER A 402 7.76 29.22 5.55
C SER A 402 7.26 30.09 4.42
#